data_1df95b0ad78c57d1c7fa6ef31208340b
#
_entry.id   1df95b0ad78c57d1c7fa6ef31208340b
#
_cell.length_a   1.000
_cell.length_b   1.000
_cell.length_c   1.000
_cell.angle_alpha   90.00
_cell.angle_beta   90.00
_cell.angle_gamma   90.00
#
_symmetry.space_group_name_H-M   'P 1'
#
loop_
_entity.id
_entity.type
_entity.pdbx_description
1 polymer ?
#
loop_
_entity_poly.entity_id
_entity_poly.type
_entity_poly.pdbx_seq_one_letter_code
_entity_poly.pdbx_strand_id
1 'polypeptide(L)'
;MFTPQLDQIFNIQTLKDSFLEISSKSTGLDEVSYNEFKKDLSKNFEDTKLSILKGTYTPEPLKKIEIDKPNSDEKRPIALSSIKDKLIQKVLYNSLRDYFETTFNDKSYAYRRDKSTIKAINRSTQFIQEKKYWVLKTDIDNFFESINHDKLLMILDKQISDKRIIKLISLFLQTGAFKSFDYFEHIEGVHQGDILSPLLSNIYLDLMDKFLERENISFVRYADDFIVLFENEKDAVTFKPILEEFLQTLDLKLEDEKTKITHVKDGFIFLGVNFVGKNRFVDNERLQKSISKMHNISKTKLGFKGFIDEINSYLSAIKNYYLKIIQPNSTQHLLLKEHLIETISHKVFLTKSAKIIKTKKEFKILLSQINFDILFDTAEINDKYELIISKAYEKYLANKSYKESKTKIDKKKNEYAKKFANDSTLHISKAGLSLGISKNKFVVKEYGKVQKSIPF
;
A
#
# COMPACT_ATOMS: atom_id res chain seq x y z
N MET A 1 2.07 26.42 -24.08
CA MET A 1 1.71 25.30 -24.97
C MET A 1 2.92 24.38 -25.12
N PHE A 2 2.72 23.08 -25.09
CA PHE A 2 3.76 22.10 -25.34
C PHE A 2 4.07 22.05 -26.84
N THR A 3 5.29 22.42 -27.24
CA THR A 3 5.68 22.62 -28.65
C THR A 3 6.52 21.49 -29.26
N PRO A 4 7.18 20.58 -28.49
CA PRO A 4 7.93 19.50 -29.12
C PRO A 4 7.07 18.66 -30.08
N GLN A 5 7.67 18.29 -31.18
CA GLN A 5 7.01 17.51 -32.24
C GLN A 5 7.17 16.01 -32.00
N LEU A 6 6.29 15.19 -32.55
CA LEU A 6 6.28 13.74 -32.38
C LEU A 6 7.63 13.09 -32.75
N ASP A 7 8.27 13.51 -33.79
CA ASP A 7 9.58 13.04 -34.24
C ASP A 7 10.74 13.44 -33.30
N GLN A 8 10.59 14.55 -32.58
CA GLN A 8 11.55 14.97 -31.56
C GLN A 8 11.44 14.12 -30.31
N ILE A 9 10.23 13.75 -29.91
CA ILE A 9 10.03 12.93 -28.70
C ILE A 9 10.22 11.43 -28.94
N PHE A 10 9.95 10.92 -30.17
CA PHE A 10 10.17 9.51 -30.52
C PHE A 10 11.45 9.31 -31.33
N ASN A 11 12.59 9.46 -30.69
CA ASN A 11 13.90 9.12 -31.24
C ASN A 11 14.52 7.94 -30.49
N ILE A 12 15.59 7.35 -31.01
CA ILE A 12 16.22 6.15 -30.43
C ILE A 12 16.74 6.39 -29.00
N GLN A 13 17.23 7.61 -28.71
CA GLN A 13 17.72 7.91 -27.37
C GLN A 13 16.58 7.97 -26.35
N THR A 14 15.48 8.64 -26.66
CA THR A 14 14.31 8.71 -25.76
C THR A 14 13.68 7.33 -25.53
N LEU A 15 13.62 6.48 -26.54
CA LEU A 15 13.17 5.09 -26.41
C LEU A 15 14.08 4.29 -25.49
N LYS A 16 15.41 4.42 -25.65
CA LYS A 16 16.39 3.74 -24.81
C LYS A 16 16.28 4.17 -23.34
N ASP A 17 16.21 5.48 -23.10
CA ASP A 17 16.12 6.03 -21.73
C ASP A 17 14.81 5.61 -21.05
N SER A 18 13.70 5.70 -21.78
CA SER A 18 12.39 5.29 -21.28
C SER A 18 12.31 3.77 -21.03
N PHE A 19 12.95 2.95 -21.86
CA PHE A 19 12.99 1.49 -21.66
C PHE A 19 13.66 1.10 -20.34
N LEU A 20 14.74 1.81 -19.96
CA LEU A 20 15.44 1.57 -18.69
C LEU A 20 14.57 1.90 -17.46
N GLU A 21 13.56 2.75 -17.62
CA GLU A 21 12.63 3.12 -16.54
C GLU A 21 11.42 2.19 -16.45
N ILE A 22 11.21 1.28 -17.41
CA ILE A 22 10.13 0.31 -17.36
C ILE A 22 10.52 -0.83 -16.41
N SER A 23 9.93 -0.83 -15.22
CA SER A 23 10.02 -1.94 -14.29
C SER A 23 8.86 -2.90 -14.57
N SER A 24 9.05 -3.92 -15.42
CA SER A 24 7.98 -4.83 -15.74
C SER A 24 8.27 -6.28 -15.36
N LYS A 25 7.53 -6.76 -14.37
CA LYS A 25 7.40 -8.19 -14.06
C LYS A 25 6.16 -8.80 -14.74
N SER A 26 5.36 -8.00 -15.44
CA SER A 26 4.11 -8.41 -16.07
C SER A 26 4.17 -8.28 -17.59
N THR A 27 3.55 -9.20 -18.28
CA THR A 27 3.39 -9.24 -19.74
C THR A 27 1.99 -8.78 -20.14
N GLY A 28 1.84 -8.28 -21.36
CA GLY A 28 0.54 -8.02 -21.98
C GLY A 28 -0.11 -9.32 -22.49
N LEU A 29 -1.07 -9.19 -23.41
CA LEU A 29 -1.69 -10.32 -24.11
C LEU A 29 -0.73 -11.01 -25.09
N ASP A 30 0.24 -10.27 -25.61
CA ASP A 30 1.31 -10.78 -26.49
C ASP A 30 2.27 -11.75 -25.77
N GLU A 31 2.17 -11.85 -24.45
CA GLU A 31 3.02 -12.66 -23.57
C GLU A 31 4.53 -12.34 -23.68
N VAL A 32 4.91 -11.27 -24.41
CA VAL A 32 6.30 -10.86 -24.57
C VAL A 32 6.81 -10.29 -23.24
N SER A 33 7.80 -10.98 -22.67
CA SER A 33 8.46 -10.52 -21.45
C SER A 33 9.46 -9.38 -21.71
N TYR A 34 9.81 -8.63 -20.66
CA TYR A 34 10.87 -7.61 -20.72
C TYR A 34 12.19 -8.19 -21.27
N ASN A 35 12.57 -9.39 -20.86
CA ASN A 35 13.80 -10.03 -21.31
C ASN A 35 13.74 -10.47 -22.77
N GLU A 36 12.60 -10.89 -23.27
CA GLU A 36 12.41 -11.21 -24.68
C GLU A 36 12.48 -9.96 -25.54
N PHE A 37 11.76 -8.91 -25.18
CA PHE A 37 11.84 -7.62 -25.86
C PHE A 37 13.29 -7.07 -25.88
N LYS A 38 14.06 -7.32 -24.82
CA LYS A 38 15.45 -6.90 -24.67
C LYS A 38 16.42 -7.61 -25.63
N LYS A 39 16.09 -8.80 -26.14
CA LYS A 39 17.01 -9.55 -27.03
C LYS A 39 17.31 -8.81 -28.33
N ASP A 40 16.34 -8.09 -28.89
CA ASP A 40 16.45 -7.38 -30.16
C ASP A 40 16.15 -5.88 -30.05
N LEU A 41 16.74 -5.23 -29.03
CA LEU A 41 16.42 -3.82 -28.70
C LEU A 41 16.53 -2.86 -29.87
N SER A 42 17.61 -2.95 -30.69
CA SER A 42 17.81 -2.04 -31.81
C SER A 42 16.69 -2.16 -32.84
N LYS A 43 16.30 -3.36 -33.18
CA LYS A 43 15.17 -3.61 -34.09
C LYS A 43 13.86 -3.13 -33.48
N ASN A 44 13.58 -3.52 -32.26
CA ASN A 44 12.33 -3.16 -31.57
C ASN A 44 12.17 -1.64 -31.42
N PHE A 45 13.25 -0.91 -31.19
CA PHE A 45 13.21 0.55 -31.14
C PHE A 45 12.97 1.19 -32.50
N GLU A 46 13.67 0.72 -33.54
CA GLU A 46 13.46 1.24 -34.92
C GLU A 46 12.04 0.92 -35.41
N ASP A 47 11.56 -0.30 -35.23
CA ASP A 47 10.20 -0.70 -35.64
C ASP A 47 9.14 0.12 -34.87
N THR A 48 9.34 0.35 -33.58
CA THR A 48 8.46 1.20 -32.74
C THR A 48 8.43 2.62 -33.26
N LYS A 49 9.62 3.24 -33.43
CA LYS A 49 9.75 4.61 -33.96
C LYS A 49 9.10 4.75 -35.33
N LEU A 50 9.41 3.86 -36.28
CA LEU A 50 8.89 3.90 -37.63
C LEU A 50 7.37 3.76 -37.66
N SER A 51 6.79 2.85 -36.87
CA SER A 51 5.34 2.66 -36.83
C SER A 51 4.61 3.90 -36.31
N ILE A 52 5.18 4.55 -35.26
CA ILE A 52 4.62 5.80 -34.74
C ILE A 52 4.71 6.96 -35.72
N LEU A 53 5.90 7.19 -36.30
CA LEU A 53 6.11 8.32 -37.23
C LEU A 53 5.30 8.16 -38.50
N LYS A 54 5.08 6.94 -39.00
CA LYS A 54 4.21 6.62 -40.14
C LYS A 54 2.73 6.65 -39.78
N GLY A 55 2.36 6.72 -38.52
CA GLY A 55 0.96 6.69 -38.08
C GLY A 55 0.28 5.31 -38.26
N THR A 56 1.06 4.23 -38.40
CA THR A 56 0.58 2.85 -38.55
C THR A 56 0.55 2.06 -37.23
N TYR A 57 0.99 2.68 -36.14
CA TYR A 57 0.96 2.05 -34.84
C TYR A 57 -0.47 1.92 -34.32
N THR A 58 -0.78 0.74 -33.78
CA THR A 58 -2.01 0.45 -33.02
C THR A 58 -1.60 -0.25 -31.72
N PRO A 59 -2.09 0.21 -30.57
CA PRO A 59 -1.86 -0.47 -29.30
C PRO A 59 -2.44 -1.88 -29.31
N GLU A 60 -1.80 -2.80 -28.59
CA GLU A 60 -2.35 -4.13 -28.34
C GLU A 60 -3.48 -4.04 -27.30
N PRO A 61 -4.54 -4.85 -27.43
CA PRO A 61 -5.55 -4.93 -26.38
C PRO A 61 -4.94 -5.29 -25.04
N LEU A 62 -5.51 -4.75 -23.97
CA LEU A 62 -4.98 -4.91 -22.61
C LEU A 62 -5.39 -6.23 -22.00
N LYS A 63 -4.53 -6.81 -21.16
CA LYS A 63 -4.86 -7.96 -20.31
C LYS A 63 -5.41 -7.48 -18.98
N LYS A 64 -6.71 -7.73 -18.72
CA LYS A 64 -7.34 -7.35 -17.45
C LYS A 64 -7.15 -8.43 -16.39
N ILE A 65 -6.59 -8.06 -15.26
CA ILE A 65 -6.47 -8.91 -14.07
C ILE A 65 -7.17 -8.25 -12.89
N GLU A 66 -7.52 -9.03 -11.88
CA GLU A 66 -8.11 -8.52 -10.64
C GLU A 66 -7.13 -8.69 -9.50
N ILE A 67 -6.96 -7.64 -8.71
CA ILE A 67 -6.20 -7.66 -7.46
C ILE A 67 -7.11 -7.28 -6.30
N ASP A 68 -6.88 -7.89 -5.13
CA ASP A 68 -7.68 -7.59 -3.94
C ASP A 68 -7.47 -6.13 -3.51
N LYS A 69 -8.56 -5.40 -3.25
CA LYS A 69 -8.46 -4.09 -2.61
C LYS A 69 -8.00 -4.27 -1.16
N PRO A 70 -7.08 -3.45 -0.67
CA PRO A 70 -6.71 -3.49 0.75
C PRO A 70 -7.96 -3.24 1.62
N ASN A 71 -8.29 -4.18 2.52
CA ASN A 71 -9.37 -4.08 3.52
C ASN A 71 -10.82 -4.22 2.98
N SER A 72 -11.00 -4.83 1.85
CA SER A 72 -12.31 -5.06 1.26
C SER A 72 -12.28 -6.42 0.58
N ASP A 73 -13.41 -7.11 0.53
CA ASP A 73 -13.61 -8.31 -0.29
C ASP A 73 -13.75 -7.96 -1.79
N GLU A 74 -13.71 -6.66 -2.09
CA GLU A 74 -13.78 -6.17 -3.46
C GLU A 74 -12.43 -6.32 -4.18
N LYS A 75 -12.51 -6.50 -5.47
CA LYS A 75 -11.36 -6.55 -6.36
C LYS A 75 -11.22 -5.27 -7.15
N ARG A 76 -9.97 -4.89 -7.41
CA ARG A 76 -9.62 -3.80 -8.30
C ARG A 76 -9.16 -4.36 -9.63
N PRO A 77 -9.81 -3.99 -10.75
CA PRO A 77 -9.32 -4.36 -12.06
C PRO A 77 -8.04 -3.57 -12.40
N ILE A 78 -7.02 -4.28 -12.85
CA ILE A 78 -5.76 -3.70 -13.36
C ILE A 78 -5.59 -4.13 -14.79
N ALA A 79 -5.32 -3.19 -15.66
CA ALA A 79 -5.00 -3.43 -17.06
C ALA A 79 -3.48 -3.56 -17.25
N LEU A 80 -3.05 -4.57 -18.00
CA LEU A 80 -1.65 -4.84 -18.31
C LEU A 80 -1.42 -4.65 -19.81
N SER A 81 -0.64 -3.63 -20.15
CA SER A 81 -0.19 -3.33 -21.50
C SER A 81 0.99 -4.23 -21.92
N SER A 82 1.21 -4.40 -23.22
CA SER A 82 2.43 -4.99 -23.78
C SER A 82 3.68 -4.19 -23.39
N ILE A 83 4.85 -4.79 -23.50
CA ILE A 83 6.12 -4.09 -23.24
C ILE A 83 6.33 -2.94 -24.23
N LYS A 84 5.94 -3.13 -25.49
CA LYS A 84 5.99 -2.09 -26.52
C LYS A 84 5.10 -0.91 -26.17
N ASP A 85 3.87 -1.18 -25.75
CA ASP A 85 2.91 -0.14 -25.38
C ASP A 85 3.35 0.62 -24.14
N LYS A 86 3.85 -0.10 -23.11
CA LYS A 86 4.46 0.53 -21.94
C LYS A 86 5.62 1.44 -22.31
N LEU A 87 6.46 1.04 -23.26
CA LEU A 87 7.56 1.87 -23.74
C LEU A 87 7.05 3.17 -24.38
N ILE A 88 6.06 3.07 -25.26
CA ILE A 88 5.47 4.24 -25.93
C ILE A 88 4.80 5.17 -24.93
N GLN A 89 3.97 4.62 -24.02
CA GLN A 89 3.36 5.39 -22.94
C GLN A 89 4.42 6.05 -22.05
N LYS A 90 5.55 5.39 -21.79
CA LYS A 90 6.64 5.94 -20.98
C LYS A 90 7.34 7.11 -21.68
N VAL A 91 7.58 7.03 -22.99
CA VAL A 91 8.11 8.15 -23.77
C VAL A 91 7.15 9.34 -23.73
N LEU A 92 5.86 9.13 -23.97
CA LEU A 92 4.84 10.18 -23.86
C LEU A 92 4.82 10.79 -22.45
N TYR A 93 4.78 9.96 -21.42
CA TYR A 93 4.78 10.41 -20.03
C TYR A 93 6.01 11.27 -19.71
N ASN A 94 7.21 10.80 -20.06
CA ASN A 94 8.45 11.53 -19.79
C ASN A 94 8.52 12.87 -20.53
N SER A 95 7.99 12.92 -21.78
CA SER A 95 7.97 14.14 -22.59
C SER A 95 6.95 15.17 -22.10
N LEU A 96 5.78 14.72 -21.66
CA LEU A 96 4.67 15.62 -21.29
C LEU A 96 4.73 16.04 -19.80
N ARG A 97 5.24 15.18 -18.93
CA ARG A 97 5.23 15.38 -17.48
C ARG A 97 5.81 16.73 -17.07
N ASP A 98 7.01 17.06 -17.55
CA ASP A 98 7.72 18.27 -17.09
C ASP A 98 7.00 19.55 -17.53
N TYR A 99 6.34 19.52 -18.70
CA TYR A 99 5.48 20.63 -19.13
C TYR A 99 4.25 20.77 -18.25
N PHE A 100 3.48 19.68 -18.03
CA PHE A 100 2.26 19.74 -17.23
C PHE A 100 2.56 20.03 -15.74
N GLU A 101 3.73 19.61 -15.23
CA GLU A 101 4.15 19.96 -13.86
C GLU A 101 4.18 21.48 -13.64
N THR A 102 4.51 22.28 -14.66
CA THR A 102 4.51 23.74 -14.57
C THR A 102 3.11 24.36 -14.60
N THR A 103 2.09 23.60 -14.99
CA THR A 103 0.70 24.08 -15.12
C THR A 103 -0.19 23.68 -13.96
N PHE A 104 0.19 22.63 -13.23
CA PHE A 104 -0.61 22.08 -12.13
C PHE A 104 -0.62 22.97 -10.90
N ASN A 105 -1.77 23.02 -10.25
CA ASN A 105 -1.93 23.73 -8.98
C ASN A 105 -1.04 23.12 -7.87
N ASP A 106 -0.46 23.98 -7.03
CA ASP A 106 0.43 23.54 -5.93
C ASP A 106 -0.26 22.72 -4.84
N LYS A 107 -1.59 22.79 -4.75
CA LYS A 107 -2.41 22.07 -3.76
C LYS A 107 -2.79 20.66 -4.22
N SER A 108 -2.31 20.23 -5.39
CA SER A 108 -2.40 18.86 -5.93
C SER A 108 -1.09 18.10 -5.70
N TYR A 109 -1.15 16.86 -5.18
CA TYR A 109 0.04 16.17 -4.65
C TYR A 109 0.33 14.78 -5.23
N ALA A 110 -0.65 14.05 -5.75
CA ALA A 110 -0.44 12.70 -6.24
C ALA A 110 0.27 12.67 -7.60
N TYR A 111 1.08 11.64 -7.84
CA TYR A 111 1.73 11.35 -9.12
C TYR A 111 2.64 12.47 -9.67
N ARG A 112 3.11 13.35 -8.81
CA ARG A 112 3.91 14.53 -9.19
C ARG A 112 5.31 14.45 -8.58
N ARG A 113 6.31 14.99 -9.32
CA ARG A 113 7.69 15.12 -8.82
C ARG A 113 7.69 16.08 -7.64
N ASP A 114 8.51 15.78 -6.64
CA ASP A 114 8.69 16.62 -5.44
C ASP A 114 7.42 16.86 -4.60
N LYS A 115 6.31 16.20 -4.91
CA LYS A 115 5.10 16.14 -4.10
C LYS A 115 5.03 14.79 -3.37
N SER A 116 4.30 14.74 -2.28
CA SER A 116 4.16 13.49 -1.50
C SER A 116 2.93 13.54 -0.61
N THR A 117 2.49 12.37 -0.14
CA THR A 117 1.44 12.24 0.88
C THR A 117 1.76 13.08 2.12
N ILE A 118 3.02 13.10 2.58
CA ILE A 118 3.44 13.90 3.75
C ILE A 118 3.30 15.41 3.48
N LYS A 119 3.63 15.88 2.28
CA LYS A 119 3.45 17.30 1.92
C LYS A 119 1.97 17.67 1.89
N ALA A 120 1.10 16.78 1.39
CA ALA A 120 -0.36 16.98 1.43
C ALA A 120 -0.88 17.06 2.87
N ILE A 121 -0.47 16.12 3.74
CA ILE A 121 -0.81 16.11 5.17
C ILE A 121 -0.34 17.41 5.87
N ASN A 122 0.88 17.84 5.59
CA ASN A 122 1.41 19.07 6.18
C ASN A 122 0.63 20.30 5.70
N ARG A 123 0.23 20.36 4.43
CA ARG A 123 -0.60 21.46 3.91
C ARG A 123 -1.99 21.47 4.56
N SER A 124 -2.61 20.31 4.75
CA SER A 124 -3.87 20.18 5.50
C SER A 124 -3.73 20.69 6.93
N THR A 125 -2.63 20.33 7.62
CA THR A 125 -2.32 20.82 8.97
C THR A 125 -2.18 22.34 8.98
N GLN A 126 -1.51 22.94 7.99
CA GLN A 126 -1.33 24.37 7.86
C GLN A 126 -2.68 25.09 7.71
N PHE A 127 -3.59 24.62 6.86
CA PHE A 127 -4.92 25.20 6.74
C PHE A 127 -5.72 25.17 8.05
N ILE A 128 -5.59 24.09 8.83
CA ILE A 128 -6.21 24.02 10.16
C ILE A 128 -5.59 25.05 11.11
N GLN A 129 -4.28 25.28 11.05
CA GLN A 129 -3.61 26.34 11.84
C GLN A 129 -4.06 27.75 11.41
N GLU A 130 -4.38 27.93 10.12
CA GLU A 130 -4.96 29.15 9.54
C GLU A 130 -6.46 29.29 9.85
N LYS A 131 -6.99 28.54 10.83
CA LYS A 131 -8.38 28.57 11.33
C LYS A 131 -9.43 28.05 10.35
N LYS A 132 -9.05 27.26 9.34
CA LYS A 132 -9.99 26.54 8.48
C LYS A 132 -10.46 25.28 9.20
N TYR A 133 -11.52 25.38 10.00
CA TYR A 133 -11.94 24.32 10.91
C TYR A 133 -13.06 23.43 10.38
N TRP A 134 -13.72 23.81 9.30
CA TRP A 134 -14.77 23.03 8.67
C TRP A 134 -14.23 22.37 7.40
N VAL A 135 -14.37 21.08 7.32
CA VAL A 135 -13.78 20.25 6.26
C VAL A 135 -14.88 19.53 5.51
N LEU A 136 -15.01 19.83 4.24
CA LEU A 136 -15.72 19.00 3.28
C LEU A 136 -14.71 17.95 2.78
N LYS A 137 -14.81 16.72 3.29
CA LYS A 137 -14.06 15.58 2.79
C LYS A 137 -14.91 14.81 1.80
N THR A 138 -14.34 14.45 0.67
CA THR A 138 -15.04 13.73 -0.38
C THR A 138 -14.06 12.96 -1.27
N ASP A 139 -14.59 12.09 -2.10
CA ASP A 139 -13.93 11.32 -3.14
C ASP A 139 -14.76 11.50 -4.43
N ILE A 140 -14.17 11.28 -5.59
CA ILE A 140 -14.88 11.29 -6.85
C ILE A 140 -15.31 9.85 -7.18
N ASP A 141 -16.60 9.66 -7.44
CA ASP A 141 -17.16 8.35 -7.74
C ASP A 141 -16.54 7.78 -9.02
N ASN A 142 -15.99 6.57 -8.90
CA ASN A 142 -15.40 5.79 -10.00
C ASN A 142 -14.52 6.64 -10.94
N PHE A 143 -13.72 7.55 -10.39
CA PHE A 143 -13.03 8.60 -11.12
C PHE A 143 -12.28 8.11 -12.37
N PHE A 144 -11.46 7.05 -12.25
CA PHE A 144 -10.68 6.54 -13.38
C PHE A 144 -11.56 6.03 -14.52
N GLU A 145 -12.72 5.47 -14.21
CA GLU A 145 -13.69 4.95 -15.16
C GLU A 145 -14.60 6.06 -15.74
N SER A 146 -14.67 7.24 -15.09
CA SER A 146 -15.60 8.33 -15.45
C SER A 146 -14.95 9.45 -16.26
N ILE A 147 -13.65 9.37 -16.56
CA ILE A 147 -12.98 10.40 -17.36
C ILE A 147 -13.53 10.38 -18.80
N ASN A 148 -14.19 11.47 -19.21
CA ASN A 148 -14.71 11.62 -20.55
C ASN A 148 -13.56 11.86 -21.55
N HIS A 149 -13.43 10.96 -22.55
CA HIS A 149 -12.34 11.02 -23.55
C HIS A 149 -12.36 12.30 -24.36
N ASP A 150 -13.52 12.74 -24.84
CA ASP A 150 -13.64 13.94 -25.68
C ASP A 150 -13.23 15.19 -24.92
N LYS A 151 -13.68 15.33 -23.67
CA LYS A 151 -13.28 16.45 -22.81
C LYS A 151 -11.77 16.42 -22.51
N LEU A 152 -11.21 15.25 -22.19
CA LEU A 152 -9.77 15.11 -21.98
C LEU A 152 -8.97 15.49 -23.24
N LEU A 153 -9.40 14.99 -24.41
CA LEU A 153 -8.74 15.32 -25.68
C LEU A 153 -8.86 16.81 -26.03
N MET A 154 -10.00 17.46 -25.73
CA MET A 154 -10.14 18.91 -25.88
C MET A 154 -9.21 19.70 -24.94
N ILE A 155 -8.98 19.23 -23.71
CA ILE A 155 -8.02 19.85 -22.78
C ILE A 155 -6.61 19.74 -23.34
N LEU A 156 -6.23 18.55 -23.82
CA LEU A 156 -4.92 18.29 -24.43
C LEU A 156 -4.72 19.11 -25.71
N ASP A 157 -5.77 19.25 -26.53
CA ASP A 157 -5.74 19.98 -27.80
C ASP A 157 -5.40 21.47 -27.63
N LYS A 158 -5.82 22.05 -26.52
CA LYS A 158 -5.48 23.44 -26.16
C LYS A 158 -4.04 23.62 -25.68
N GLN A 159 -3.38 22.52 -25.25
CA GLN A 159 -2.08 22.57 -24.59
C GLN A 159 -0.94 21.94 -25.41
N ILE A 160 -1.24 21.06 -26.34
CA ILE A 160 -0.25 20.33 -27.17
C ILE A 160 -0.38 20.78 -28.63
N SER A 161 0.71 21.24 -29.23
CA SER A 161 0.70 21.77 -30.61
C SER A 161 0.63 20.67 -31.67
N ASP A 162 1.36 19.55 -31.46
CA ASP A 162 1.40 18.46 -32.45
C ASP A 162 0.22 17.50 -32.23
N LYS A 163 -0.74 17.55 -33.16
CA LYS A 163 -1.97 16.73 -33.13
C LYS A 163 -1.71 15.23 -33.26
N ARG A 164 -0.54 14.83 -33.78
CA ARG A 164 -0.14 13.41 -33.84
C ARG A 164 0.08 12.84 -32.44
N ILE A 165 0.55 13.65 -31.46
CA ILE A 165 0.69 13.27 -30.09
C ILE A 165 -0.69 13.01 -29.46
N ILE A 166 -1.65 13.89 -29.70
CA ILE A 166 -3.03 13.76 -29.21
C ILE A 166 -3.68 12.51 -29.80
N LYS A 167 -3.51 12.30 -31.13
CA LYS A 167 -3.99 11.08 -31.79
C LYS A 167 -3.41 9.81 -31.15
N LEU A 168 -2.11 9.80 -30.83
CA LEU A 168 -1.47 8.66 -30.19
C LEU A 168 -2.01 8.42 -28.77
N ILE A 169 -2.27 9.47 -28.00
CA ILE A 169 -2.92 9.38 -26.68
C ILE A 169 -4.35 8.82 -26.84
N SER A 170 -5.12 9.32 -27.83
CA SER A 170 -6.47 8.82 -28.12
C SER A 170 -6.50 7.31 -28.42
N LEU A 171 -5.51 6.78 -29.14
CA LEU A 171 -5.40 5.34 -29.37
C LEU A 171 -5.28 4.55 -28.05
N PHE A 172 -4.47 5.02 -27.09
CA PHE A 172 -4.36 4.38 -25.79
C PHE A 172 -5.66 4.48 -24.97
N LEU A 173 -6.34 5.63 -25.02
CA LEU A 173 -7.62 5.80 -24.31
C LEU A 173 -8.69 4.84 -24.83
N GLN A 174 -8.74 4.59 -26.14
CA GLN A 174 -9.73 3.75 -26.80
C GLN A 174 -9.34 2.25 -26.82
N THR A 175 -8.16 1.90 -26.34
CA THR A 175 -7.71 0.50 -26.34
C THR A 175 -8.58 -0.35 -25.43
N GLY A 176 -9.25 -1.36 -26.01
CA GLY A 176 -10.06 -2.31 -25.26
C GLY A 176 -9.22 -3.31 -24.45
N ALA A 177 -9.87 -4.06 -23.62
CA ALA A 177 -9.22 -5.03 -22.72
C ALA A 177 -9.87 -6.41 -22.80
N PHE A 178 -9.07 -7.46 -22.67
CA PHE A 178 -9.55 -8.82 -22.49
C PHE A 178 -9.49 -9.25 -21.02
N LYS A 179 -10.59 -9.83 -20.55
CA LYS A 179 -10.65 -10.58 -19.31
C LYS A 179 -11.01 -12.03 -19.66
N SER A 180 -10.06 -12.95 -19.52
CA SER A 180 -10.17 -14.30 -20.04
C SER A 180 -10.40 -14.30 -21.57
N PHE A 181 -11.56 -14.70 -22.05
CA PHE A 181 -11.93 -14.73 -23.47
C PHE A 181 -12.88 -13.58 -23.88
N ASP A 182 -13.34 -12.77 -22.92
CA ASP A 182 -14.28 -11.70 -23.20
C ASP A 182 -13.53 -10.40 -23.50
N TYR A 183 -13.91 -9.74 -24.61
CA TYR A 183 -13.40 -8.44 -25.01
C TYR A 183 -14.33 -7.34 -24.50
N PHE A 184 -13.77 -6.31 -23.91
CA PHE A 184 -14.47 -5.12 -23.44
C PHE A 184 -13.93 -3.89 -24.18
N GLU A 185 -14.81 -3.20 -24.86
CA GLU A 185 -14.51 -1.90 -25.44
C GLU A 185 -14.25 -0.87 -24.32
N HIS A 186 -13.47 0.15 -24.62
CA HIS A 186 -13.17 1.23 -23.70
C HIS A 186 -13.56 2.56 -24.33
N ILE A 187 -14.74 3.04 -23.94
CA ILE A 187 -15.36 4.25 -24.53
C ILE A 187 -15.20 5.48 -23.63
N GLU A 188 -14.89 5.29 -22.36
CA GLU A 188 -14.66 6.33 -21.37
C GLU A 188 -13.68 5.83 -20.29
N GLY A 189 -13.13 6.73 -19.51
CA GLY A 189 -12.19 6.41 -18.45
C GLY A 189 -10.72 6.29 -18.89
N VAL A 190 -9.87 6.00 -17.94
CA VAL A 190 -8.46 5.66 -18.16
C VAL A 190 -8.13 4.35 -17.44
N HIS A 191 -7.30 3.53 -18.04
CA HIS A 191 -7.01 2.22 -17.49
C HIS A 191 -6.17 2.30 -16.21
N GLN A 192 -6.64 1.67 -15.14
CA GLN A 192 -5.84 1.48 -13.94
C GLN A 192 -4.69 0.51 -14.23
N GLY A 193 -3.45 1.02 -14.16
CA GLY A 193 -2.23 0.26 -14.45
C GLY A 193 -1.42 0.78 -15.64
N ASP A 194 -2.00 1.59 -16.49
CA ASP A 194 -1.28 2.26 -17.58
C ASP A 194 -0.38 3.39 -17.06
N ILE A 195 0.76 3.59 -17.73
CA ILE A 195 1.78 4.58 -17.32
C ILE A 195 1.29 6.02 -17.52
N LEU A 196 0.46 6.27 -18.51
CA LEU A 196 -0.09 7.61 -18.80
C LEU A 196 -1.24 7.98 -17.89
N SER A 197 -2.02 7.03 -17.41
CA SER A 197 -3.27 7.28 -16.67
C SER A 197 -3.13 8.25 -15.49
N PRO A 198 -2.08 8.18 -14.64
CA PRO A 198 -1.90 9.13 -13.55
C PRO A 198 -1.69 10.59 -14.02
N LEU A 199 -0.97 10.78 -15.12
CA LEU A 199 -0.76 12.12 -15.70
C LEU A 199 -2.05 12.66 -16.31
N LEU A 200 -2.75 11.85 -17.11
CA LEU A 200 -4.02 12.23 -17.75
C LEU A 200 -5.09 12.55 -16.71
N SER A 201 -5.16 11.77 -15.62
CA SER A 201 -6.03 12.02 -14.47
C SER A 201 -5.75 13.38 -13.81
N ASN A 202 -4.49 13.71 -13.60
CA ASN A 202 -4.12 15.03 -13.05
C ASN A 202 -4.45 16.16 -14.02
N ILE A 203 -4.24 15.99 -15.33
CA ILE A 203 -4.61 16.98 -16.35
C ILE A 203 -6.12 17.25 -16.34
N TYR A 204 -6.93 16.21 -16.20
CA TYR A 204 -8.38 16.33 -16.14
C TYR A 204 -8.84 17.07 -14.88
N LEU A 205 -8.33 16.68 -13.71
CA LEU A 205 -8.69 17.29 -12.41
C LEU A 205 -8.06 18.68 -12.19
N ASP A 206 -7.06 19.07 -12.95
CA ASP A 206 -6.50 20.43 -12.88
C ASP A 206 -7.54 21.52 -13.21
N LEU A 207 -8.58 21.18 -13.97
CA LEU A 207 -9.72 22.08 -14.17
C LEU A 207 -10.47 22.35 -12.87
N MET A 208 -10.69 21.32 -12.04
CA MET A 208 -11.27 21.48 -10.70
C MET A 208 -10.32 22.26 -9.77
N ASP A 209 -9.03 21.96 -9.82
CA ASP A 209 -8.05 22.68 -9.01
C ASP A 209 -8.04 24.18 -9.33
N LYS A 210 -8.08 24.54 -10.62
CA LYS A 210 -8.16 25.91 -11.09
C LYS A 210 -9.49 26.59 -10.74
N PHE A 211 -10.59 25.84 -10.78
CA PHE A 211 -11.89 26.34 -10.32
C PHE A 211 -11.83 26.68 -8.83
N LEU A 212 -11.35 25.75 -7.99
CA LEU A 212 -11.22 25.98 -6.53
C LEU A 212 -10.27 27.16 -6.20
N GLU A 213 -9.22 27.33 -6.99
CA GLU A 213 -8.29 28.46 -6.84
C GLU A 213 -8.94 29.80 -7.21
N ARG A 214 -9.66 29.84 -8.32
CA ARG A 214 -10.39 31.05 -8.76
C ARG A 214 -11.46 31.48 -7.76
N GLU A 215 -12.14 30.53 -7.13
CA GLU A 215 -13.10 30.77 -6.05
C GLU A 215 -12.41 31.08 -4.70
N ASN A 216 -11.07 31.17 -4.67
CA ASN A 216 -10.26 31.41 -3.47
C ASN A 216 -10.49 30.38 -2.36
N ILE A 217 -10.73 29.14 -2.72
CA ILE A 217 -11.03 28.04 -1.81
C ILE A 217 -9.74 27.33 -1.35
N SER A 218 -9.67 27.05 -0.05
CA SER A 218 -8.59 26.23 0.52
C SER A 218 -8.88 24.76 0.30
N PHE A 219 -7.98 24.05 -0.40
CA PHE A 219 -8.13 22.61 -0.65
C PHE A 219 -6.79 21.87 -0.67
N VAL A 220 -6.84 20.55 -0.52
CA VAL A 220 -5.71 19.64 -0.72
C VAL A 220 -6.23 18.44 -1.48
N ARG A 221 -5.64 18.17 -2.65
CA ARG A 221 -5.99 17.01 -3.48
C ARG A 221 -4.85 16.01 -3.58
N TYR A 222 -5.17 14.73 -3.46
CA TYR A 222 -4.26 13.61 -3.69
C TYR A 222 -4.94 12.57 -4.59
N ALA A 223 -4.72 12.66 -5.91
CA ALA A 223 -5.48 11.96 -6.95
C ALA A 223 -6.96 12.40 -6.91
N ASP A 224 -7.87 11.48 -6.71
CA ASP A 224 -9.32 11.64 -6.55
C ASP A 224 -9.75 11.93 -5.10
N ASP A 225 -8.94 11.56 -4.09
CA ASP A 225 -9.21 11.86 -2.68
C ASP A 225 -8.83 13.32 -2.37
N PHE A 226 -9.76 14.14 -1.91
CA PHE A 226 -9.50 15.53 -1.61
C PHE A 226 -10.32 16.08 -0.45
N ILE A 227 -9.82 17.15 0.13
CA ILE A 227 -10.50 17.93 1.17
C ILE A 227 -10.58 19.39 0.78
N VAL A 228 -11.69 20.01 1.12
CA VAL A 228 -11.92 21.45 1.00
C VAL A 228 -12.16 22.02 2.39
N LEU A 229 -11.51 23.14 2.73
CA LEU A 229 -11.50 23.63 4.09
C LEU A 229 -12.04 25.07 4.16
N PHE A 230 -12.86 25.32 5.19
CA PHE A 230 -13.57 26.57 5.41
C PHE A 230 -13.41 27.05 6.86
N GLU A 231 -13.65 28.35 7.09
CA GLU A 231 -13.64 28.93 8.43
C GLU A 231 -14.91 28.59 9.21
N ASN A 232 -16.05 28.54 8.54
CA ASN A 232 -17.35 28.28 9.15
C ASN A 232 -18.14 27.22 8.38
N GLU A 233 -19.13 26.63 9.04
CA GLU A 233 -19.97 25.56 8.51
C GLU A 233 -20.82 26.00 7.32
N LYS A 234 -21.39 27.21 7.43
CA LYS A 234 -22.27 27.75 6.41
C LYS A 234 -21.61 27.79 5.04
N ASP A 235 -20.33 28.23 4.99
CA ASP A 235 -19.57 28.27 3.73
C ASP A 235 -19.37 26.87 3.18
N ALA A 236 -19.04 25.88 4.03
CA ALA A 236 -18.87 24.49 3.60
C ALA A 236 -20.17 23.91 3.03
N VAL A 237 -21.30 24.14 3.70
CA VAL A 237 -22.63 23.66 3.25
C VAL A 237 -23.05 24.36 1.96
N THR A 238 -22.82 25.66 1.85
CA THR A 238 -23.21 26.43 0.64
C THR A 238 -22.32 26.08 -0.56
N PHE A 239 -21.05 25.77 -0.33
CA PHE A 239 -20.11 25.48 -1.42
C PHE A 239 -20.27 24.08 -2.00
N LYS A 240 -20.74 23.08 -1.22
CA LYS A 240 -20.90 21.71 -1.70
C LYS A 240 -21.70 21.63 -3.01
N PRO A 241 -22.93 22.19 -3.12
CA PRO A 241 -23.68 22.12 -4.37
C PRO A 241 -23.00 22.87 -5.54
N ILE A 242 -22.26 23.94 -5.28
CA ILE A 242 -21.49 24.67 -6.30
C ILE A 242 -20.38 23.78 -6.87
N LEU A 243 -19.70 23.03 -6.01
CA LEU A 243 -18.68 22.07 -6.43
C LEU A 243 -19.30 20.91 -7.23
N GLU A 244 -20.46 20.39 -6.81
CA GLU A 244 -21.20 19.34 -7.52
C GLU A 244 -21.61 19.80 -8.91
N GLU A 245 -22.15 21.01 -9.05
CA GLU A 245 -22.50 21.60 -10.35
C GLU A 245 -21.28 21.76 -11.25
N PHE A 246 -20.15 22.22 -10.70
CA PHE A 246 -18.91 22.30 -11.47
C PHE A 246 -18.44 20.92 -11.95
N LEU A 247 -18.43 19.91 -11.06
CA LEU A 247 -18.01 18.54 -11.42
C LEU A 247 -18.92 17.91 -12.49
N GLN A 248 -20.21 18.20 -12.48
CA GLN A 248 -21.12 17.76 -13.55
C GLN A 248 -20.70 18.32 -14.92
N THR A 249 -20.10 19.52 -15.01
CA THR A 249 -19.55 20.03 -16.26
C THR A 249 -18.39 19.19 -16.80
N LEU A 250 -17.75 18.41 -15.92
CA LEU A 250 -16.67 17.46 -16.22
C LEU A 250 -17.16 16.01 -16.30
N ASP A 251 -18.48 15.74 -16.32
CA ASP A 251 -19.10 14.40 -16.22
C ASP A 251 -18.63 13.62 -14.98
N LEU A 252 -18.29 14.31 -13.90
CA LEU A 252 -17.86 13.74 -12.63
C LEU A 252 -18.93 13.94 -11.55
N LYS A 253 -18.93 13.04 -10.56
CA LYS A 253 -19.81 13.09 -9.39
C LYS A 253 -19.01 12.87 -8.12
N LEU A 254 -19.49 13.47 -7.01
CA LEU A 254 -18.96 13.14 -5.70
C LEU A 254 -19.52 11.77 -5.24
N GLU A 255 -18.70 11.04 -4.49
CA GLU A 255 -19.13 9.79 -3.82
C GLU A 255 -19.95 10.15 -2.58
N ASP A 256 -21.27 10.00 -2.65
CA ASP A 256 -22.21 10.45 -1.61
C ASP A 256 -21.90 9.85 -0.23
N GLU A 257 -21.59 8.56 -0.15
CA GLU A 257 -21.32 7.86 1.10
C GLU A 257 -20.03 8.39 1.81
N LYS A 258 -19.08 8.86 1.03
CA LYS A 258 -17.79 9.39 1.52
C LYS A 258 -17.81 10.91 1.70
N THR A 259 -18.82 11.60 1.14
CA THR A 259 -18.92 13.06 1.22
C THR A 259 -19.47 13.51 2.56
N LYS A 260 -18.61 14.13 3.37
CA LYS A 260 -18.96 14.58 4.73
C LYS A 260 -18.41 15.96 5.02
N ILE A 261 -19.26 16.79 5.62
CA ILE A 261 -18.84 18.07 6.22
C ILE A 261 -18.66 17.81 7.71
N THR A 262 -17.45 18.06 8.22
CA THR A 262 -17.07 17.75 9.60
C THR A 262 -16.27 18.89 10.20
N HIS A 263 -16.52 19.25 11.47
CA HIS A 263 -15.63 20.14 12.19
C HIS A 263 -14.38 19.39 12.65
N VAL A 264 -13.21 20.02 12.57
CA VAL A 264 -11.92 19.39 12.93
C VAL A 264 -11.86 18.87 14.36
N LYS A 265 -12.69 19.37 15.29
CA LYS A 265 -12.76 18.85 16.66
C LYS A 265 -13.36 17.45 16.73
N ASP A 266 -14.28 17.13 15.82
CA ASP A 266 -14.94 15.83 15.75
C ASP A 266 -14.06 14.78 15.05
N GLY A 267 -13.02 15.25 14.36
CA GLY A 267 -12.03 14.44 13.66
C GLY A 267 -12.46 14.02 12.27
N PHE A 268 -11.47 13.90 11.39
CA PHE A 268 -11.63 13.32 10.05
C PHE A 268 -10.38 12.59 9.63
N ILE A 269 -10.53 11.60 8.76
CA ILE A 269 -9.40 10.83 8.22
C ILE A 269 -9.13 11.28 6.79
N PHE A 270 -7.87 11.67 6.51
CA PHE A 270 -7.39 11.98 5.16
C PHE A 270 -6.02 11.36 4.95
N LEU A 271 -5.83 10.63 3.84
CA LEU A 271 -4.58 9.93 3.49
C LEU A 271 -4.06 8.99 4.58
N GLY A 272 -4.95 8.39 5.37
CA GLY A 272 -4.60 7.49 6.48
C GLY A 272 -4.06 8.21 7.72
N VAL A 273 -4.38 9.47 7.86
CA VAL A 273 -4.11 10.30 9.05
C VAL A 273 -5.43 10.80 9.62
N ASN A 274 -5.62 10.58 10.90
CA ASN A 274 -6.73 11.13 11.66
C ASN A 274 -6.34 12.52 12.21
N PHE A 275 -7.06 13.54 11.80
CA PHE A 275 -6.92 14.92 12.25
C PHE A 275 -7.99 15.18 13.32
N VAL A 276 -7.58 15.57 14.53
CA VAL A 276 -8.47 15.91 15.64
C VAL A 276 -8.03 17.24 16.25
N GLY A 277 -8.79 18.28 16.04
CA GLY A 277 -8.40 19.64 16.39
C GLY A 277 -7.09 20.04 15.67
N LYS A 278 -6.07 20.40 16.44
CA LYS A 278 -4.73 20.72 15.91
C LYS A 278 -3.78 19.54 15.87
N ASN A 279 -4.21 18.39 16.37
CA ASN A 279 -3.40 17.18 16.45
C ASN A 279 -3.65 16.27 15.24
N ARG A 280 -2.65 15.44 14.94
CA ARG A 280 -2.72 14.42 13.89
C ARG A 280 -2.15 13.13 14.40
N PHE A 281 -2.77 12.03 14.02
CA PHE A 281 -2.41 10.68 14.40
C PHE A 281 -2.46 9.79 13.16
N VAL A 282 -1.62 8.79 13.10
CA VAL A 282 -1.82 7.74 12.09
C VAL A 282 -3.15 7.03 12.40
N ASP A 283 -3.95 6.79 11.37
CA ASP A 283 -5.19 6.05 11.53
C ASP A 283 -4.92 4.68 12.15
N ASN A 284 -5.77 4.29 13.12
CA ASN A 284 -5.56 3.08 13.92
C ASN A 284 -5.51 1.82 13.07
N GLU A 285 -6.38 1.68 12.09
CA GLU A 285 -6.40 0.53 11.20
C GLU A 285 -5.09 0.40 10.41
N ARG A 286 -4.61 1.52 9.89
CA ARG A 286 -3.33 1.61 9.17
C ARG A 286 -2.14 1.30 10.07
N LEU A 287 -2.17 1.77 11.32
CA LEU A 287 -1.13 1.49 12.31
C LEU A 287 -1.10 -0.01 12.65
N GLN A 288 -2.25 -0.63 12.91
CA GLN A 288 -2.35 -2.06 13.22
C GLN A 288 -1.89 -2.94 12.05
N LYS A 289 -2.21 -2.57 10.81
CA LYS A 289 -1.69 -3.25 9.62
C LYS A 289 -0.17 -3.16 9.53
N SER A 290 0.38 -1.99 9.84
CA SER A 290 1.83 -1.80 9.88
C SER A 290 2.47 -2.69 10.94
N ILE A 291 1.92 -2.74 12.15
CA ILE A 291 2.38 -3.61 13.24
C ILE A 291 2.29 -5.09 12.83
N SER A 292 1.18 -5.51 12.25
CA SER A 292 0.99 -6.88 11.76
C SER A 292 2.02 -7.26 10.70
N LYS A 293 2.33 -6.34 9.78
CA LYS A 293 3.39 -6.53 8.78
C LYS A 293 4.76 -6.71 9.46
N MET A 294 5.08 -5.90 10.46
CA MET A 294 6.31 -6.02 11.23
C MET A 294 6.42 -7.39 11.91
N HIS A 295 5.35 -7.87 12.55
CA HIS A 295 5.31 -9.21 13.15
C HIS A 295 5.48 -10.33 12.12
N ASN A 296 4.88 -10.18 10.93
CA ASN A 296 5.01 -11.19 9.87
C ASN A 296 6.45 -11.34 9.36
N ILE A 297 7.25 -10.26 9.37
CA ILE A 297 8.68 -10.32 9.05
C ILE A 297 9.41 -11.31 9.97
N SER A 298 9.05 -11.37 11.27
CA SER A 298 9.67 -12.33 12.19
C SER A 298 9.37 -13.78 11.86
N LYS A 299 8.25 -14.07 11.20
CA LYS A 299 7.78 -15.42 10.85
C LYS A 299 8.35 -15.94 9.53
N THR A 300 9.01 -15.10 8.74
CA THR A 300 9.60 -15.50 7.46
C THR A 300 10.65 -16.59 7.66
N LYS A 301 10.81 -17.47 6.65
CA LYS A 301 11.82 -18.53 6.67
C LYS A 301 13.26 -18.03 6.46
N LEU A 302 13.44 -16.72 6.29
CA LEU A 302 14.75 -16.11 6.14
C LEU A 302 15.64 -16.38 7.35
N GLY A 303 16.93 -16.63 7.12
CA GLY A 303 17.94 -16.63 8.18
C GLY A 303 18.01 -15.27 8.87
N PHE A 304 18.76 -15.19 9.98
CA PHE A 304 18.79 -13.97 10.79
C PHE A 304 19.31 -12.74 10.01
N LYS A 305 20.27 -12.94 9.10
CA LYS A 305 20.77 -11.87 8.22
C LYS A 305 19.68 -11.32 7.31
N GLY A 306 18.97 -12.20 6.58
CA GLY A 306 17.86 -11.75 5.71
C GLY A 306 16.72 -11.09 6.49
N PHE A 307 16.49 -11.50 7.75
CA PHE A 307 15.58 -10.81 8.65
C PHE A 307 16.04 -9.38 8.98
N ILE A 308 17.35 -9.18 9.24
CA ILE A 308 17.91 -7.84 9.49
C ILE A 308 17.70 -6.94 8.26
N ASP A 309 17.96 -7.44 7.07
CA ASP A 309 17.76 -6.66 5.83
C ASP A 309 16.30 -6.26 5.65
N GLU A 310 15.37 -7.19 5.88
CA GLU A 310 13.93 -6.95 5.75
C GLU A 310 13.40 -6.00 6.82
N ILE A 311 13.80 -6.16 8.09
CA ILE A 311 13.38 -5.27 9.18
C ILE A 311 13.93 -3.85 9.01
N ASN A 312 15.17 -3.70 8.54
CA ASN A 312 15.77 -2.40 8.27
C ASN A 312 15.08 -1.68 7.10
N SER A 313 14.72 -2.41 6.05
CA SER A 313 13.91 -1.88 4.96
C SER A 313 12.56 -1.38 5.48
N TYR A 314 11.93 -2.16 6.35
CA TYR A 314 10.67 -1.79 6.99
C TYR A 314 10.80 -0.57 7.92
N LEU A 315 11.85 -0.51 8.75
CA LEU A 315 12.13 0.65 9.60
C LEU A 315 12.37 1.92 8.79
N SER A 316 13.00 1.81 7.63
CA SER A 316 13.14 2.94 6.70
C SER A 316 11.78 3.45 6.19
N ALA A 317 10.83 2.56 5.92
CA ALA A 317 9.46 2.95 5.59
C ALA A 317 8.74 3.63 6.78
N ILE A 318 8.94 3.12 8.00
CA ILE A 318 8.44 3.76 9.25
C ILE A 318 8.99 5.19 9.37
N LYS A 319 10.29 5.40 9.19
CA LYS A 319 10.93 6.72 9.23
C LYS A 319 10.35 7.69 8.21
N ASN A 320 10.16 7.22 6.99
CA ASN A 320 9.78 8.07 5.86
C ASN A 320 8.29 8.47 5.87
N TYR A 321 7.42 7.70 6.53
CA TYR A 321 6.00 7.99 6.62
C TYR A 321 5.54 8.20 8.07
N TYR A 322 5.60 7.16 8.91
CA TYR A 322 4.97 7.20 10.24
C TYR A 322 5.58 8.24 11.16
N LEU A 323 6.91 8.33 11.23
CA LEU A 323 7.59 9.31 12.10
C LEU A 323 7.53 10.76 11.57
N LYS A 324 7.00 10.97 10.37
CA LYS A 324 6.63 12.32 9.90
C LYS A 324 5.27 12.79 10.43
N ILE A 325 4.46 11.87 10.96
CA ILE A 325 3.11 12.10 11.47
C ILE A 325 3.09 11.94 12.98
N ILE A 326 3.65 10.84 13.47
CA ILE A 326 3.67 10.46 14.90
C ILE A 326 4.65 11.35 15.65
N GLN A 327 4.19 11.93 16.75
CA GLN A 327 5.05 12.70 17.63
C GLN A 327 5.95 11.76 18.47
N PRO A 328 7.21 12.14 18.71
CA PRO A 328 8.11 11.41 19.62
C PRO A 328 7.44 11.20 21.00
N ASN A 329 7.65 10.02 21.56
CA ASN A 329 7.11 9.61 22.89
C ASN A 329 5.57 9.62 23.04
N SER A 330 4.84 9.80 21.93
CA SER A 330 3.39 9.58 21.93
C SER A 330 3.05 8.10 22.10
N THR A 331 1.78 7.80 22.45
CA THR A 331 1.29 6.43 22.58
C THR A 331 1.57 5.59 21.32
N GLN A 332 1.37 6.15 20.12
CA GLN A 332 1.65 5.46 18.86
C GLN A 332 3.15 5.19 18.67
N HIS A 333 4.02 6.12 19.08
CA HIS A 333 5.47 5.94 19.03
C HIS A 333 5.93 4.83 19.99
N LEU A 334 5.43 4.85 21.23
CA LEU A 334 5.73 3.82 22.24
C LEU A 334 5.25 2.44 21.77
N LEU A 335 4.07 2.36 21.17
CA LEU A 335 3.53 1.14 20.60
C LEU A 335 4.43 0.56 19.49
N LEU A 336 4.95 1.38 18.60
CA LEU A 336 5.91 0.95 17.57
C LEU A 336 7.22 0.44 18.19
N LYS A 337 7.73 1.11 19.22
CA LYS A 337 8.92 0.67 19.99
C LYS A 337 8.70 -0.72 20.59
N GLU A 338 7.58 -0.93 21.27
CA GLU A 338 7.24 -2.19 21.92
C GLU A 338 7.15 -3.35 20.93
N HIS A 339 6.38 -3.16 19.86
CA HIS A 339 6.20 -4.19 18.84
C HIS A 339 7.48 -4.50 18.06
N LEU A 340 8.38 -3.55 17.88
CA LEU A 340 9.70 -3.84 17.32
C LEU A 340 10.50 -4.78 18.22
N ILE A 341 10.54 -4.49 19.52
CA ILE A 341 11.21 -5.35 20.51
C ILE A 341 10.62 -6.76 20.52
N GLU A 342 9.30 -6.88 20.47
CA GLU A 342 8.60 -8.18 20.42
C GLU A 342 8.91 -8.95 19.13
N THR A 343 8.89 -8.27 17.99
CA THR A 343 9.19 -8.85 16.68
C THR A 343 10.58 -9.45 16.64
N ILE A 344 11.57 -8.69 17.10
CA ILE A 344 12.97 -9.14 17.14
C ILE A 344 13.13 -10.29 18.15
N SER A 345 12.54 -10.16 19.35
CA SER A 345 12.57 -11.20 20.37
C SER A 345 11.94 -12.52 19.88
N HIS A 346 10.86 -12.44 19.13
CA HIS A 346 10.23 -13.59 18.50
C HIS A 346 11.13 -14.25 17.45
N LYS A 347 11.77 -13.47 16.58
CA LYS A 347 12.71 -13.98 15.57
C LYS A 347 13.90 -14.68 16.22
N VAL A 348 14.46 -14.09 17.27
CA VAL A 348 15.56 -14.68 18.06
C VAL A 348 15.13 -16.04 18.64
N PHE A 349 13.94 -16.11 19.20
CA PHE A 349 13.38 -17.34 19.73
C PHE A 349 13.20 -18.43 18.66
N LEU A 350 12.70 -18.07 17.47
CA LEU A 350 12.47 -19.00 16.35
C LEU A 350 13.76 -19.55 15.72
N THR A 351 14.88 -18.85 15.83
CA THR A 351 16.14 -19.21 15.15
C THR A 351 16.81 -20.46 15.74
N LYS A 352 16.12 -21.33 16.45
CA LYS A 352 16.61 -22.61 17.04
C LYS A 352 17.92 -22.49 17.83
N SER A 353 18.35 -21.31 18.12
CA SER A 353 19.68 -21.01 18.62
C SER A 353 19.64 -20.76 20.11
N ALA A 354 19.15 -21.75 20.86
CA ALA A 354 19.61 -21.88 22.26
C ALA A 354 21.16 -21.83 22.36
N LYS A 355 21.86 -22.18 21.27
CA LYS A 355 23.31 -21.95 21.11
C LYS A 355 23.68 -20.47 20.96
N ILE A 356 22.87 -19.63 20.28
CA ILE A 356 23.14 -18.19 20.10
C ILE A 356 22.96 -17.43 21.41
N ILE A 357 22.02 -17.84 22.27
CA ILE A 357 21.84 -17.25 23.60
C ILE A 357 23.06 -17.54 24.49
N LYS A 358 23.82 -18.61 24.23
CA LYS A 358 25.10 -18.89 24.93
C LYS A 358 26.23 -17.94 24.57
N THR A 359 26.20 -17.30 23.38
CA THR A 359 27.21 -16.34 22.93
C THR A 359 26.60 -14.94 22.84
N LYS A 360 26.22 -14.37 24.00
CA LYS A 360 25.65 -13.00 24.12
C LYS A 360 26.39 -11.94 23.30
N LYS A 361 27.72 -12.06 23.17
CA LYS A 361 28.57 -11.10 22.46
C LYS A 361 28.32 -11.09 20.95
N GLU A 362 28.28 -12.27 20.31
CA GLU A 362 28.03 -12.38 18.85
C GLU A 362 26.62 -11.92 18.52
N PHE A 363 25.67 -12.21 19.40
CA PHE A 363 24.29 -11.82 19.22
C PHE A 363 24.09 -10.29 19.32
N LYS A 364 24.77 -9.62 20.25
CA LYS A 364 24.81 -8.15 20.32
C LYS A 364 25.35 -7.52 19.02
N ILE A 365 26.39 -8.12 18.43
CA ILE A 365 26.95 -7.66 17.14
C ILE A 365 25.90 -7.80 16.03
N LEU A 366 25.12 -8.88 15.98
CA LEU A 366 24.04 -9.03 15.00
C LEU A 366 22.91 -8.03 15.23
N LEU A 367 22.49 -7.83 16.47
CA LEU A 367 21.45 -6.85 16.82
C LEU A 367 21.88 -5.41 16.50
N SER A 368 23.17 -5.09 16.64
CA SER A 368 23.67 -3.74 16.30
C SER A 368 23.59 -3.39 14.81
N GLN A 369 23.28 -4.35 13.93
CA GLN A 369 23.02 -4.13 12.52
C GLN A 369 21.57 -3.70 12.24
N ILE A 370 20.69 -3.73 13.25
CA ILE A 370 19.32 -3.23 13.15
C ILE A 370 19.35 -1.72 13.42
N ASN A 371 18.68 -0.95 12.57
CA ASN A 371 18.59 0.51 12.66
C ASN A 371 17.63 0.95 13.79
N PHE A 372 18.01 0.64 15.04
CA PHE A 372 17.23 1.01 16.24
C PHE A 372 17.10 2.52 16.42
N ASP A 373 18.10 3.29 15.96
CA ASP A 373 18.14 4.75 16.00
C ASP A 373 16.93 5.42 15.31
N ILE A 374 16.22 4.67 14.47
CA ILE A 374 14.99 5.16 13.85
C ILE A 374 13.87 5.35 14.89
N LEU A 375 13.79 4.50 15.91
CA LEU A 375 12.71 4.54 16.91
C LEU A 375 13.22 4.85 18.33
N PHE A 376 14.50 4.57 18.64
CA PHE A 376 15.07 4.69 19.99
C PHE A 376 16.18 5.71 20.03
N ASP A 377 16.29 6.42 21.13
CA ASP A 377 17.44 7.27 21.39
C ASP A 377 18.70 6.40 21.66
N THR A 378 19.86 6.94 21.32
CA THR A 378 21.15 6.23 21.45
C THR A 378 21.41 5.70 22.88
N ALA A 379 20.96 6.44 23.91
CA ALA A 379 21.08 6.02 25.31
C ALA A 379 20.23 4.78 25.64
N GLU A 380 19.08 4.60 24.96
CA GLU A 380 18.16 3.48 25.21
C GLU A 380 18.62 2.17 24.53
N ILE A 381 19.44 2.24 23.47
CA ILE A 381 19.69 1.10 22.56
C ILE A 381 20.36 -0.08 23.29
N ASN A 382 21.33 0.17 24.18
CA ASN A 382 22.03 -0.90 24.92
C ASN A 382 21.07 -1.68 25.83
N ASP A 383 20.17 -0.98 26.52
CA ASP A 383 19.17 -1.61 27.39
C ASP A 383 18.19 -2.46 26.58
N LYS A 384 17.90 -2.06 25.34
CA LYS A 384 17.00 -2.83 24.44
C LYS A 384 17.63 -4.14 24.00
N TYR A 385 18.94 -4.23 23.80
CA TYR A 385 19.60 -5.50 23.50
C TYR A 385 19.42 -6.52 24.65
N GLU A 386 19.63 -6.10 25.90
CA GLU A 386 19.40 -6.96 27.05
C GLU A 386 17.93 -7.36 27.19
N LEU A 387 17.01 -6.43 26.98
CA LEU A 387 15.57 -6.70 27.00
C LEU A 387 15.14 -7.72 25.93
N ILE A 388 15.66 -7.61 24.71
CA ILE A 388 15.37 -8.54 23.61
C ILE A 388 15.86 -9.95 23.96
N ILE A 389 17.09 -10.05 24.50
CA ILE A 389 17.67 -11.33 24.90
C ILE A 389 16.88 -11.95 26.05
N SER A 390 16.48 -11.16 27.04
CA SER A 390 15.66 -11.60 28.17
C SER A 390 14.31 -12.12 27.71
N LYS A 391 13.55 -11.33 26.94
CA LYS A 391 12.23 -11.76 26.41
C LYS A 391 12.31 -13.02 25.54
N ALA A 392 13.38 -13.17 24.75
CA ALA A 392 13.59 -14.37 23.93
C ALA A 392 13.87 -15.60 24.82
N TYR A 393 14.62 -15.41 25.90
CA TYR A 393 14.94 -16.47 26.88
C TYR A 393 13.70 -16.90 27.68
N GLU A 394 12.89 -15.97 28.12
CA GLU A 394 11.61 -16.26 28.78
C GLU A 394 10.68 -17.12 27.91
N LYS A 395 10.53 -16.72 26.62
CA LYS A 395 9.77 -17.53 25.64
C LYS A 395 10.35 -18.94 25.45
N TYR A 396 11.68 -19.07 25.48
CA TYR A 396 12.36 -20.36 25.41
C TYR A 396 12.04 -21.24 26.65
N LEU A 397 12.13 -20.66 27.82
CA LEU A 397 11.82 -21.38 29.07
C LEU A 397 10.36 -21.82 29.12
N ALA A 398 9.43 -20.93 28.76
CA ALA A 398 8.00 -21.28 28.73
C ALA A 398 7.72 -22.41 27.72
N ASN A 399 8.36 -22.40 26.57
CA ASN A 399 8.20 -23.47 25.56
C ASN A 399 8.84 -24.79 26.01
N LYS A 400 9.99 -24.72 26.72
CA LYS A 400 10.64 -25.90 27.31
C LYS A 400 9.77 -26.53 28.39
N SER A 401 9.24 -25.74 29.32
CA SER A 401 8.32 -26.18 30.35
C SER A 401 7.06 -26.83 29.76
N TYR A 402 6.45 -26.21 28.76
CA TYR A 402 5.30 -26.77 28.04
C TYR A 402 5.62 -28.13 27.38
N LYS A 403 6.77 -28.28 26.71
CA LYS A 403 7.19 -29.54 26.10
C LYS A 403 7.44 -30.62 27.13
N GLU A 404 8.10 -30.30 28.24
CA GLU A 404 8.34 -31.24 29.35
C GLU A 404 7.02 -31.68 29.96
N SER A 405 6.10 -30.78 30.20
CA SER A 405 4.76 -31.07 30.72
C SER A 405 3.99 -31.96 29.74
N LYS A 406 4.02 -31.65 28.46
CA LYS A 406 3.38 -32.47 27.40
C LYS A 406 3.97 -33.88 27.35
N THR A 407 5.31 -34.02 27.42
CA THR A 407 5.98 -35.32 27.42
C THR A 407 5.61 -36.14 28.66
N LYS A 408 5.51 -35.52 29.85
CA LYS A 408 5.06 -36.19 31.08
C LYS A 408 3.61 -36.66 30.94
N ILE A 409 2.74 -35.84 30.34
CA ILE A 409 1.34 -36.17 30.07
C ILE A 409 1.26 -37.37 29.09
N ASP A 410 2.03 -37.28 27.98
CA ASP A 410 2.02 -38.36 26.98
C ASP A 410 2.59 -39.69 27.53
N LYS A 411 3.63 -39.64 28.40
CA LYS A 411 4.10 -40.81 29.14
C LYS A 411 3.03 -41.37 30.04
N LYS A 412 2.37 -40.56 30.87
CA LYS A 412 1.26 -41.02 31.71
C LYS A 412 0.10 -41.57 30.91
N LYS A 413 -0.27 -40.93 29.79
CA LYS A 413 -1.28 -41.48 28.87
C LYS A 413 -0.92 -42.86 28.35
N ASN A 414 0.33 -43.05 27.94
CA ASN A 414 0.82 -44.35 27.45
C ASN A 414 0.87 -45.40 28.59
N GLU A 415 1.23 -45.04 29.84
CA GLU A 415 1.19 -45.91 31.01
C GLU A 415 -0.24 -46.33 31.35
N TYR A 416 -1.19 -45.37 31.34
CA TYR A 416 -2.61 -45.66 31.50
C TYR A 416 -3.15 -46.55 30.38
N ALA A 417 -2.84 -46.26 29.13
CA ALA A 417 -3.24 -47.09 28.00
C ALA A 417 -2.72 -48.53 28.10
N LYS A 418 -1.45 -48.73 28.53
CA LYS A 418 -0.89 -50.04 28.78
C LYS A 418 -1.57 -50.77 29.95
N LYS A 419 -1.90 -50.07 31.05
CA LYS A 419 -2.60 -50.62 32.20
C LYS A 419 -4.03 -51.05 31.83
N PHE A 420 -4.73 -50.28 31.03
CA PHE A 420 -6.07 -50.61 30.54
C PHE A 420 -6.07 -51.68 29.46
N ALA A 421 -5.02 -51.78 28.61
CA ALA A 421 -4.91 -52.85 27.60
C ALA A 421 -4.67 -54.24 28.26
N ASN A 422 -4.12 -54.29 29.47
CA ASN A 422 -3.88 -55.51 30.21
C ASN A 422 -5.08 -55.90 31.13
N ASP A 423 -6.10 -55.06 31.24
CA ASP A 423 -7.29 -55.32 32.06
C ASP A 423 -8.44 -55.71 31.11
N SER A 424 -8.60 -57.03 30.93
CA SER A 424 -9.56 -57.64 29.98
C SER A 424 -11.03 -57.37 30.28
N THR A 425 -11.32 -56.56 31.30
CA THR A 425 -12.70 -56.24 31.74
C THR A 425 -13.19 -54.86 31.28
N LEU A 426 -12.33 -54.05 30.66
CA LEU A 426 -12.71 -52.71 30.22
C LEU A 426 -12.68 -52.57 28.67
N HIS A 427 -13.84 -52.67 28.06
CA HIS A 427 -14.02 -52.27 26.64
C HIS A 427 -13.97 -50.74 26.51
N ILE A 428 -12.81 -50.23 26.10
CA ILE A 428 -12.69 -48.83 25.70
C ILE A 428 -13.00 -48.73 24.21
N SER A 429 -14.19 -48.22 23.90
CA SER A 429 -14.49 -47.85 22.51
C SER A 429 -13.53 -46.73 22.08
N LYS A 430 -13.02 -46.78 20.81
CA LYS A 430 -12.07 -45.84 20.21
C LYS A 430 -12.46 -44.36 20.24
N ALA A 431 -13.55 -44.03 20.93
CA ALA A 431 -14.24 -42.73 20.78
C ALA A 431 -14.35 -41.92 22.07
N GLY A 432 -13.53 -42.14 23.12
CA GLY A 432 -14.10 -41.55 24.30
C GLY A 432 -13.27 -40.85 25.37
N LEU A 433 -11.98 -41.00 25.46
CA LEU A 433 -11.22 -40.40 26.58
C LEU A 433 -10.21 -39.35 26.10
N SER A 434 -10.43 -38.10 26.47
CA SER A 434 -9.42 -37.05 26.34
C SER A 434 -8.94 -36.60 27.73
N LEU A 435 -7.60 -36.51 27.89
CA LEU A 435 -6.98 -35.95 29.05
C LEU A 435 -6.67 -34.47 28.83
N GLY A 436 -7.18 -33.58 29.67
CA GLY A 436 -6.92 -32.14 29.64
C GLY A 436 -6.34 -31.65 30.98
N ILE A 437 -5.60 -30.58 30.97
CA ILE A 437 -5.11 -29.89 32.17
C ILE A 437 -6.00 -28.66 32.40
N SER A 438 -6.56 -28.54 33.58
CA SER A 438 -7.22 -27.35 34.06
C SER A 438 -6.70 -27.01 35.46
N LYS A 439 -6.09 -25.84 35.61
CA LYS A 439 -5.61 -25.27 36.88
C LYS A 439 -4.90 -26.30 37.79
N ASN A 440 -3.79 -26.88 37.30
CA ASN A 440 -2.97 -27.85 38.03
C ASN A 440 -3.64 -29.19 38.40
N LYS A 441 -4.70 -29.57 37.67
CA LYS A 441 -5.35 -30.88 37.84
C LYS A 441 -5.52 -31.56 36.50
N PHE A 442 -5.29 -32.89 36.46
CA PHE A 442 -5.70 -33.71 35.33
C PHE A 442 -7.21 -33.95 35.38
N VAL A 443 -7.87 -33.69 34.25
CA VAL A 443 -9.30 -33.94 34.11
C VAL A 443 -9.50 -34.98 33.01
N VAL A 444 -10.09 -36.10 33.38
CA VAL A 444 -10.52 -37.13 32.44
C VAL A 444 -11.93 -36.75 32.00
N LYS A 445 -12.10 -36.54 30.70
CA LYS A 445 -13.43 -36.25 30.11
C LYS A 445 -13.87 -37.44 29.25
N GLU A 446 -15.05 -37.91 29.50
CA GLU A 446 -15.81 -38.77 28.59
C GLU A 446 -16.87 -37.94 27.93
N TYR A 447 -16.84 -37.86 26.61
CA TYR A 447 -17.79 -37.09 25.76
C TYR A 447 -18.71 -36.11 26.51
N GLY A 448 -18.19 -34.94 26.89
CA GLY A 448 -18.98 -33.88 27.51
C GLY A 448 -19.25 -33.96 29.01
N LYS A 449 -18.84 -35.00 29.71
CA LYS A 449 -18.97 -35.12 31.19
C LYS A 449 -17.60 -35.27 31.86
N VAL A 450 -17.37 -34.48 32.89
CA VAL A 450 -16.18 -34.59 33.75
C VAL A 450 -16.39 -35.75 34.74
N GLN A 451 -15.64 -36.84 34.61
CA GLN A 451 -15.81 -38.01 35.49
C GLN A 451 -14.89 -38.04 36.70
N LYS A 452 -13.66 -37.57 36.63
CA LYS A 452 -12.73 -37.50 37.79
C LYS A 452 -11.65 -36.44 37.60
N SER A 453 -11.32 -35.73 38.67
CA SER A 453 -10.13 -34.90 38.82
C SER A 453 -9.11 -35.58 39.70
N ILE A 454 -7.87 -35.71 39.25
CA ILE A 454 -6.75 -36.24 40.03
C ILE A 454 -5.83 -35.06 40.36
N PRO A 455 -5.51 -34.77 41.63
CA PRO A 455 -4.53 -33.75 41.99
C PRO A 455 -3.12 -34.19 41.59
N PHE A 456 -2.26 -33.22 41.28
CA PHE A 456 -0.84 -33.44 41.00
C PHE A 456 -0.09 -33.86 42.23
#